data_3adce9389157e6994f759684d64726ec
#
_entry.id   3adce9389157e6994f759684d64726ec
#
_cell.length_a   1.000
_cell.length_b   1.000
_cell.length_c   1.000
_cell.angle_alpha   90.00
_cell.angle_beta   90.00
_cell.angle_gamma   90.00
#
_symmetry.space_group_name_H-M   'P 1'
#
loop_
_entity.id
_entity.type
_entity.pdbx_description
1 polymer ?
#
loop_
_entity_poly.entity_id
_entity_poly.type
_entity_poly.pdbx_seq_one_letter_code
_entity_poly.pdbx_strand_id
1 'polypeptide(L)'
;MPTIKAIATLANQHAITDLKVLLFTLDLWNSPAPTVYVFSDLMSAPLIRAIPYSGKVHIKKDALNAYTGLNRIDMESRRGRLFATLFADFTAEKTHLMRWALETEPDGVLFCDADICHLAPLPTIPDGTDLALSPHMIRKSDTDKYGVYNAGYLWFKNPELATKWLDLCETSRFFEQGCLEDLATNRNLYEFPVQVNYGWWRLWQGVQPPVVLEEEWGIFREEGSSGITVQKQPLQSIHTHWSEKSDRATSEFNKWVLSQLTRLSSSKTKKTAALVRFLSKI
;
A
#
# COMPACT_ATOMS: atom_id res chain seq x y z
N MET A 1 11.01 -15.93 11.82
CA MET A 1 10.61 -14.88 10.85
C MET A 1 10.13 -13.66 11.62
N PRO A 2 10.76 -12.50 11.49
CA PRO A 2 10.34 -11.30 12.18
C PRO A 2 8.98 -10.81 11.66
N THR A 3 8.13 -10.40 12.59
CA THR A 3 6.87 -9.71 12.31
C THR A 3 7.16 -8.24 12.00
N ILE A 4 6.47 -7.68 11.02
CA ILE A 4 6.55 -6.24 10.71
C ILE A 4 5.94 -5.45 11.89
N LYS A 5 6.74 -4.57 12.49
CA LYS A 5 6.36 -3.77 13.67
C LYS A 5 6.13 -2.29 13.34
N ALA A 6 6.60 -1.86 12.17
CA ALA A 6 6.52 -0.47 11.75
C ALA A 6 6.07 -0.32 10.29
N ILE A 7 5.20 0.66 10.08
CA ILE A 7 4.62 1.04 8.77
C ILE A 7 5.00 2.48 8.47
N ALA A 8 5.30 2.79 7.21
CA ALA A 8 5.47 4.15 6.70
C ALA A 8 4.43 4.45 5.62
N THR A 9 3.87 5.66 5.60
CA THR A 9 2.87 6.08 4.61
C THR A 9 2.87 7.60 4.39
N LEU A 10 2.50 8.03 3.17
CA LEU A 10 2.28 9.43 2.83
C LEU A 10 0.79 9.76 2.92
N ALA A 11 0.42 10.90 3.51
CA ALA A 11 -0.97 11.32 3.54
C ALA A 11 -1.13 12.85 3.53
N ASN A 12 -1.71 13.38 2.46
CA ASN A 12 -2.28 14.72 2.41
C ASN A 12 -3.81 14.66 2.57
N GLN A 13 -4.51 15.79 2.43
CA GLN A 13 -5.97 15.86 2.62
C GLN A 13 -6.76 14.89 1.71
N HIS A 14 -6.26 14.58 0.50
CA HIS A 14 -6.93 13.69 -0.45
C HIS A 14 -6.82 12.22 -0.04
N ALA A 15 -5.83 11.86 0.78
CA ALA A 15 -5.61 10.50 1.25
C ALA A 15 -6.26 10.20 2.62
N ILE A 16 -6.92 11.17 3.28
CA ILE A 16 -7.45 10.98 4.65
C ILE A 16 -8.44 9.83 4.75
N THR A 17 -9.32 9.68 3.76
CA THR A 17 -10.31 8.59 3.77
C THR A 17 -9.65 7.23 3.62
N ASP A 18 -8.71 7.11 2.70
CA ASP A 18 -7.95 5.88 2.48
C ASP A 18 -7.06 5.56 3.69
N LEU A 19 -6.40 6.56 4.28
CA LEU A 19 -5.61 6.39 5.51
C LEU A 19 -6.48 5.89 6.68
N LYS A 20 -7.74 6.32 6.80
CA LYS A 20 -8.68 5.75 7.79
C LYS A 20 -8.88 4.25 7.59
N VAL A 21 -8.99 3.81 6.33
CA VAL A 21 -9.11 2.38 6.01
C VAL A 21 -7.83 1.63 6.39
N LEU A 22 -6.67 2.16 6.01
CA LEU A 22 -5.38 1.57 6.35
C LEU A 22 -5.24 1.41 7.87
N LEU A 23 -5.40 2.48 8.65
CA LEU A 23 -5.24 2.43 10.11
C LEU A 23 -6.28 1.51 10.77
N PHE A 24 -7.56 1.58 10.34
CA PHE A 24 -8.59 0.69 10.85
C PHE A 24 -8.25 -0.79 10.60
N THR A 25 -7.75 -1.14 9.42
CA THR A 25 -7.44 -2.53 9.08
C THR A 25 -6.15 -3.01 9.74
N LEU A 26 -5.14 -2.16 9.92
CA LEU A 26 -3.96 -2.48 10.72
C LEU A 26 -4.35 -2.83 12.16
N ASP A 27 -5.21 -2.02 12.77
CA ASP A 27 -5.71 -2.23 14.14
C ASP A 27 -6.57 -3.51 14.26
N LEU A 28 -7.42 -3.73 13.28
CA LEU A 28 -8.32 -4.88 13.23
C LEU A 28 -7.58 -6.22 13.20
N TRP A 29 -6.49 -6.30 12.43
CA TRP A 29 -5.84 -7.56 12.14
C TRP A 29 -4.58 -7.82 12.97
N ASN A 30 -3.94 -6.80 13.55
CA ASN A 30 -2.69 -6.95 14.28
C ASN A 30 -2.87 -6.64 15.78
N SER A 31 -2.24 -7.45 16.62
CA SER A 31 -2.22 -7.24 18.08
C SER A 31 -0.85 -7.66 18.62
N PRO A 32 -0.04 -6.69 19.08
CA PRO A 32 -0.29 -5.24 19.08
C PRO A 32 -0.34 -4.64 17.67
N ALA A 33 -1.01 -3.50 17.51
CA ALA A 33 -1.00 -2.74 16.28
C ALA A 33 0.40 -2.16 16.01
N PRO A 34 0.89 -2.14 14.75
CA PRO A 34 2.22 -1.64 14.42
C PRO A 34 2.36 -0.13 14.68
N THR A 35 3.57 0.35 14.86
CA THR A 35 3.86 1.80 14.84
C THR A 35 3.71 2.34 13.41
N VAL A 36 3.10 3.52 13.24
CA VAL A 36 2.92 4.12 11.92
C VAL A 36 3.64 5.46 11.84
N TYR A 37 4.47 5.63 10.81
CA TYR A 37 5.20 6.84 10.45
C TYR A 37 4.50 7.50 9.28
N VAL A 38 4.12 8.77 9.42
CA VAL A 38 3.36 9.50 8.41
C VAL A 38 4.07 10.79 8.03
N PHE A 39 4.38 10.96 6.74
CA PHE A 39 4.63 12.30 6.20
C PHE A 39 3.31 12.94 5.83
N SER A 40 3.13 14.19 6.26
CA SER A 40 1.91 14.96 6.03
C SER A 40 2.22 16.44 5.83
N ASP A 41 1.21 17.20 5.47
CA ASP A 41 1.22 18.66 5.48
C ASP A 41 0.55 19.21 6.76
N LEU A 42 0.75 20.49 7.03
CA LEU A 42 0.22 21.16 8.23
C LEU A 42 -1.30 21.12 8.32
N MET A 43 -2.01 21.11 7.18
CA MET A 43 -3.48 21.10 7.15
C MET A 43 -4.04 19.71 7.45
N SER A 44 -3.36 18.67 6.96
CA SER A 44 -3.79 17.27 7.11
C SER A 44 -3.43 16.65 8.46
N ALA A 45 -2.33 17.10 9.08
CA ALA A 45 -1.83 16.51 10.32
C ALA A 45 -2.85 16.48 11.49
N PRO A 46 -3.69 17.52 11.74
CA PRO A 46 -4.74 17.43 12.74
C PRO A 46 -5.80 16.38 12.42
N LEU A 47 -6.16 16.22 11.14
CA LEU A 47 -7.14 15.23 10.68
C LEU A 47 -6.61 13.81 10.89
N ILE A 48 -5.31 13.59 10.63
CA ILE A 48 -4.64 12.30 10.86
C ILE A 48 -4.64 11.95 12.35
N ARG A 49 -4.31 12.90 13.23
CA ARG A 49 -4.33 12.70 14.69
C ARG A 49 -5.70 12.33 15.23
N ALA A 50 -6.77 12.77 14.57
CA ALA A 50 -8.14 12.48 14.96
C ALA A 50 -8.60 11.08 14.53
N ILE A 51 -7.84 10.33 13.72
CA ILE A 51 -8.19 8.97 13.33
C ILE A 51 -7.95 8.03 14.52
N PRO A 52 -8.97 7.29 14.98
CA PRO A 52 -8.78 6.29 16.03
C PRO A 52 -7.79 5.20 15.59
N TYR A 53 -6.79 4.96 16.43
CA TYR A 53 -5.78 3.92 16.20
C TYR A 53 -5.17 3.51 17.55
N SER A 54 -5.04 2.19 17.81
CA SER A 54 -4.51 1.70 19.08
C SER A 54 -2.99 1.71 19.17
N GLY A 55 -2.30 1.70 18.05
CA GLY A 55 -0.84 1.79 17.96
C GLY A 55 -0.31 3.23 18.07
N LYS A 56 1.00 3.38 17.95
CA LYS A 56 1.65 4.71 17.91
C LYS A 56 1.60 5.28 16.49
N VAL A 57 1.35 6.60 16.38
CA VAL A 57 1.45 7.35 15.12
C VAL A 57 2.45 8.49 15.27
N HIS A 58 3.52 8.45 14.50
CA HIS A 58 4.51 9.52 14.38
C HIS A 58 4.22 10.33 13.12
N ILE A 59 3.99 11.64 13.25
CA ILE A 59 3.64 12.50 12.13
C ILE A 59 4.70 13.59 11.94
N LYS A 60 5.35 13.62 10.77
CA LYS A 60 6.14 14.75 10.33
C LYS A 60 5.24 15.67 9.52
N LYS A 61 4.67 16.66 10.21
CA LYS A 61 3.52 17.45 9.78
C LYS A 61 3.80 18.51 8.70
N ASP A 62 5.05 18.73 8.36
CA ASP A 62 5.52 19.76 7.41
C ASP A 62 6.20 19.16 6.17
N ALA A 63 6.40 17.85 6.15
CA ALA A 63 7.12 17.16 5.09
C ALA A 63 6.45 17.32 3.71
N LEU A 64 5.12 17.38 3.67
CA LEU A 64 4.35 17.50 2.42
C LEU A 64 3.77 18.89 2.16
N ASN A 65 4.27 19.93 2.82
CA ASN A 65 3.73 21.29 2.66
C ASN A 65 3.79 21.82 1.21
N ALA A 66 4.77 21.40 0.42
CA ALA A 66 4.88 21.76 -0.99
C ALA A 66 3.72 21.23 -1.86
N TYR A 67 2.98 20.24 -1.34
CA TYR A 67 1.92 19.52 -2.05
C TYR A 67 0.53 19.76 -1.41
N THR A 68 0.42 20.68 -0.47
CA THR A 68 -0.84 21.00 0.23
C THR A 68 -1.92 21.39 -0.75
N GLY A 69 -3.09 20.76 -0.64
CA GLY A 69 -4.26 21.05 -1.46
C GLY A 69 -4.21 20.53 -2.89
N LEU A 70 -3.09 19.93 -3.33
CA LEU A 70 -2.93 19.44 -4.68
C LEU A 70 -3.34 17.97 -4.79
N ASN A 71 -4.14 17.66 -5.80
CA ASN A 71 -4.39 16.27 -6.21
C ASN A 71 -3.34 15.81 -7.23
N ARG A 72 -3.41 14.55 -7.65
CA ARG A 72 -2.47 13.96 -8.60
C ARG A 72 -2.42 14.72 -9.93
N ILE A 73 -3.57 15.09 -10.51
CA ILE A 73 -3.66 15.78 -11.80
C ILE A 73 -2.98 17.16 -11.70
N ASP A 74 -3.23 17.88 -10.60
CA ASP A 74 -2.57 19.17 -10.34
C ASP A 74 -1.06 19.02 -10.28
N MET A 75 -0.56 17.98 -9.61
CA MET A 75 0.87 17.75 -9.46
C MET A 75 1.53 17.24 -10.74
N GLU A 76 0.86 16.40 -11.53
CA GLU A 76 1.37 15.93 -12.84
C GLU A 76 1.47 17.07 -13.86
N SER A 77 0.59 18.07 -13.76
CA SER A 77 0.60 19.26 -14.65
C SER A 77 1.68 20.31 -14.31
N ARG A 78 2.31 20.20 -13.14
CA ARG A 78 3.30 21.15 -12.64
C ARG A 78 4.71 20.61 -12.77
N ARG A 79 5.66 21.48 -13.10
CA ARG A 79 7.09 21.15 -13.09
C ARG A 79 7.54 20.83 -11.66
N GLY A 80 8.28 19.76 -11.50
CA GLY A 80 8.94 19.39 -10.25
C GLY A 80 10.14 20.28 -9.93
N ARG A 81 10.64 20.16 -8.71
CA ARG A 81 11.88 20.81 -8.24
C ARG A 81 13.10 19.97 -8.54
N LEU A 82 12.99 18.66 -8.32
CA LEU A 82 14.05 17.66 -8.50
C LEU A 82 13.80 16.80 -9.74
N PHE A 83 12.54 16.48 -10.01
CA PHE A 83 12.13 15.59 -11.10
C PHE A 83 11.28 16.34 -12.13
N ALA A 84 10.85 15.62 -13.19
CA ALA A 84 10.12 16.21 -14.31
C ALA A 84 8.79 16.85 -13.90
N THR A 85 8.07 16.24 -12.97
CA THR A 85 6.79 16.74 -12.47
C THR A 85 6.77 16.85 -10.94
N LEU A 86 5.90 17.70 -10.42
CA LEU A 86 5.70 17.83 -8.97
C LEU A 86 5.13 16.51 -8.37
N PHE A 87 4.43 15.69 -9.17
CA PHE A 87 4.00 14.37 -8.73
C PHE A 87 5.18 13.40 -8.54
N ALA A 88 6.19 13.48 -9.42
CA ALA A 88 7.42 12.70 -9.25
C ALA A 88 8.18 13.11 -7.98
N ASP A 89 8.25 14.43 -7.69
CA ASP A 89 8.80 14.92 -6.42
C ASP A 89 8.01 14.38 -5.23
N PHE A 90 6.68 14.42 -5.29
CA PHE A 90 5.80 13.92 -4.23
C PHE A 90 5.99 12.43 -3.97
N THR A 91 6.06 11.61 -5.03
CA THR A 91 6.25 10.16 -4.85
C THR A 91 7.65 9.82 -4.35
N ALA A 92 8.66 10.61 -4.69
CA ALA A 92 10.02 10.47 -4.15
C ALA A 92 10.11 10.74 -2.64
N GLU A 93 9.16 11.47 -2.04
CA GLU A 93 9.08 11.64 -0.57
C GLU A 93 8.95 10.30 0.19
N LYS A 94 8.52 9.24 -0.48
CA LYS A 94 8.53 7.87 0.06
C LYS A 94 9.94 7.48 0.55
N THR A 95 10.97 7.85 -0.19
CA THR A 95 12.37 7.54 0.16
C THR A 95 12.81 8.26 1.43
N HIS A 96 12.46 9.53 1.57
CA HIS A 96 12.77 10.33 2.76
C HIS A 96 11.99 9.85 3.98
N LEU A 97 10.73 9.49 3.81
CA LEU A 97 9.90 8.90 4.86
C LEU A 97 10.48 7.56 5.33
N MET A 98 10.81 6.67 4.39
CA MET A 98 11.40 5.36 4.72
C MET A 98 12.71 5.51 5.47
N ARG A 99 13.59 6.42 5.04
CA ARG A 99 14.85 6.70 5.75
C ARG A 99 14.57 7.16 7.18
N TRP A 100 13.69 8.14 7.37
CA TRP A 100 13.33 8.62 8.71
C TRP A 100 12.76 7.52 9.63
N ALA A 101 11.88 6.68 9.13
CA ALA A 101 11.33 5.58 9.91
C ALA A 101 12.40 4.52 10.26
N LEU A 102 13.25 4.15 9.29
CA LEU A 102 14.31 3.15 9.45
C LEU A 102 15.44 3.59 10.39
N GLU A 103 15.67 4.90 10.56
CA GLU A 103 16.60 5.43 11.56
C GLU A 103 16.13 5.12 13.00
N THR A 104 14.84 4.86 13.20
CA THR A 104 14.24 4.56 14.50
C THR A 104 13.93 3.07 14.67
N GLU A 105 13.64 2.36 13.58
CA GLU A 105 13.13 0.98 13.57
C GLU A 105 14.18 -0.01 13.06
N PRO A 106 14.97 -0.64 13.95
CA PRO A 106 16.08 -1.52 13.55
C PRO A 106 15.63 -2.85 12.93
N ASP A 107 14.36 -3.23 13.12
CA ASP A 107 13.79 -4.47 12.58
C ASP A 107 13.32 -4.33 11.13
N GLY A 108 13.41 -3.12 10.56
CA GLY A 108 12.92 -2.80 9.21
C GLY A 108 11.53 -2.19 9.21
N VAL A 109 11.17 -1.55 8.09
CA VAL A 109 9.91 -0.80 7.92
C VAL A 109 9.20 -1.25 6.65
N LEU A 110 7.89 -1.44 6.72
CA LEU A 110 7.03 -1.65 5.57
C LEU A 110 6.46 -0.30 5.12
N PHE A 111 6.70 0.09 3.88
CA PHE A 111 5.94 1.17 3.25
C PHE A 111 4.62 0.62 2.72
N CYS A 112 3.53 1.32 3.02
CA CYS A 112 2.22 1.12 2.42
C CYS A 112 1.70 2.45 1.89
N ASP A 113 1.22 2.50 0.64
CA ASP A 113 0.38 3.62 0.21
C ASP A 113 -0.87 3.70 1.10
N ALA A 114 -1.40 4.91 1.30
CA ALA A 114 -2.51 5.14 2.23
C ALA A 114 -3.80 4.39 1.85
N ASP A 115 -3.93 4.00 0.57
CA ASP A 115 -5.06 3.28 -0.02
C ASP A 115 -4.93 1.74 0.04
N ILE A 116 -4.02 1.23 0.88
CA ILE A 116 -3.95 -0.20 1.20
C ILE A 116 -4.99 -0.57 2.26
N CYS A 117 -5.76 -1.63 1.99
CA CYS A 117 -6.68 -2.24 2.94
C CYS A 117 -6.22 -3.66 3.28
N HIS A 118 -5.85 -3.91 4.52
CA HIS A 118 -5.47 -5.25 4.97
C HIS A 118 -6.72 -6.11 5.24
N LEU A 119 -6.67 -7.36 4.81
CA LEU A 119 -7.73 -8.37 5.01
C LEU A 119 -7.27 -9.50 5.95
N ALA A 120 -6.01 -9.45 6.36
CA ALA A 120 -5.33 -10.40 7.23
C ALA A 120 -4.22 -9.68 8.02
N PRO A 121 -3.60 -10.33 9.02
CA PRO A 121 -2.39 -9.81 9.66
C PRO A 121 -1.29 -9.49 8.64
N LEU A 122 -0.39 -8.58 9.02
CA LEU A 122 0.78 -8.24 8.20
C LEU A 122 1.60 -9.49 7.88
N PRO A 123 2.18 -9.59 6.67
CA PRO A 123 3.02 -10.72 6.31
C PRO A 123 4.28 -10.77 7.15
N THR A 124 4.89 -11.94 7.22
CA THR A 124 6.24 -12.11 7.81
C THR A 124 7.29 -11.95 6.73
N ILE A 125 8.43 -11.41 7.11
CA ILE A 125 9.60 -11.28 6.23
C ILE A 125 10.56 -12.42 6.54
N PRO A 126 11.06 -13.19 5.55
CA PRO A 126 12.07 -14.21 5.78
C PRO A 126 13.35 -13.65 6.39
N ASP A 127 14.02 -14.44 7.24
CA ASP A 127 15.30 -14.04 7.80
C ASP A 127 16.35 -13.87 6.68
N GLY A 128 17.23 -12.89 6.84
CA GLY A 128 18.27 -12.58 5.84
C GLY A 128 17.79 -11.73 4.67
N THR A 129 16.51 -11.35 4.61
CA THR A 129 15.99 -10.44 3.58
C THR A 129 16.53 -9.03 3.75
N ASP A 130 17.03 -8.42 2.69
CA ASP A 130 17.44 -7.00 2.66
C ASP A 130 16.25 -6.11 2.32
N LEU A 131 15.48 -6.51 1.30
CA LEU A 131 14.28 -5.80 0.86
C LEU A 131 13.20 -6.79 0.41
N ALA A 132 11.95 -6.41 0.60
CA ALA A 132 10.82 -7.14 0.04
C ALA A 132 9.99 -6.23 -0.87
N LEU A 133 9.68 -6.71 -2.07
CA LEU A 133 8.96 -5.95 -3.10
C LEU A 133 7.70 -6.69 -3.55
N SER A 134 6.69 -5.92 -3.96
CA SER A 134 5.42 -6.46 -4.44
C SER A 134 5.38 -6.45 -5.97
N PRO A 135 5.44 -7.61 -6.66
CA PRO A 135 5.31 -7.65 -8.12
C PRO A 135 3.96 -7.09 -8.58
N HIS A 136 3.99 -6.28 -9.64
CA HIS A 136 2.78 -5.68 -10.24
C HIS A 136 1.83 -6.72 -10.83
N MET A 137 2.37 -7.80 -11.39
CA MET A 137 1.61 -8.85 -12.10
C MET A 137 0.78 -8.30 -13.27
N ILE A 138 1.38 -7.41 -14.06
CA ILE A 138 0.79 -6.77 -15.23
C ILE A 138 1.41 -7.28 -16.53
N ARG A 139 0.80 -6.94 -17.68
CA ARG A 139 1.27 -7.30 -19.00
C ARG A 139 2.69 -6.79 -19.24
N LYS A 140 3.44 -7.51 -20.08
CA LYS A 140 4.83 -7.14 -20.40
C LYS A 140 4.98 -5.69 -20.89
N SER A 141 4.08 -5.23 -21.77
CA SER A 141 4.09 -3.83 -22.27
C SER A 141 3.94 -2.79 -21.17
N ASP A 142 3.15 -3.11 -20.13
CA ASP A 142 2.95 -2.23 -18.98
C ASP A 142 4.12 -2.34 -18.00
N THR A 143 4.67 -3.55 -17.82
CA THR A 143 5.89 -3.77 -17.02
C THR A 143 7.09 -3.01 -17.61
N ASP A 144 7.27 -3.04 -18.92
CA ASP A 144 8.36 -2.32 -19.61
C ASP A 144 8.27 -0.80 -19.35
N LYS A 145 7.06 -0.27 -19.16
CA LYS A 145 6.80 1.15 -18.87
C LYS A 145 6.88 1.47 -17.38
N TYR A 146 6.19 0.69 -16.54
CA TYR A 146 5.94 1.04 -15.14
C TYR A 146 6.86 0.32 -14.14
N GLY A 147 7.56 -0.72 -14.55
CA GLY A 147 8.38 -1.57 -13.69
C GLY A 147 7.68 -2.87 -13.28
N VAL A 148 8.49 -3.84 -12.86
CA VAL A 148 8.02 -5.13 -12.35
C VAL A 148 7.34 -4.98 -11.01
N TYR A 149 7.80 -4.05 -10.17
CA TYR A 149 7.34 -3.89 -8.79
C TYR A 149 6.48 -2.66 -8.61
N ASN A 150 5.47 -2.76 -7.73
CA ASN A 150 4.65 -1.64 -7.31
C ASN A 150 5.27 -0.96 -6.08
N ALA A 151 5.50 0.34 -6.16
CA ALA A 151 6.09 1.13 -5.08
C ALA A 151 5.11 1.47 -3.93
N GLY A 152 3.88 0.98 -4.01
CA GLY A 152 2.87 1.19 -2.96
C GLY A 152 2.91 0.16 -1.83
N TYR A 153 3.78 -0.88 -1.95
CA TYR A 153 3.93 -1.89 -0.91
C TYR A 153 5.31 -2.52 -0.99
N LEU A 154 6.20 -2.11 -0.09
CA LEU A 154 7.59 -2.61 -0.05
C LEU A 154 8.14 -2.54 1.38
N TRP A 155 9.08 -3.43 1.70
CA TRP A 155 9.75 -3.45 2.99
C TRP A 155 11.25 -3.33 2.82
N PHE A 156 11.90 -2.52 3.66
CA PHE A 156 13.35 -2.36 3.71
C PHE A 156 13.88 -2.67 5.10
N LYS A 157 15.06 -3.29 5.13
CA LYS A 157 15.75 -3.65 6.36
C LYS A 157 16.48 -2.48 7.01
N ASN A 158 17.05 -1.56 6.23
CA ASN A 158 17.94 -0.51 6.72
C ASN A 158 17.79 0.80 5.91
N PRO A 159 18.24 1.96 6.46
CA PRO A 159 18.08 3.27 5.82
C PRO A 159 18.93 3.48 4.56
N GLU A 160 20.02 2.71 4.37
CA GLU A 160 20.86 2.80 3.16
C GLU A 160 20.07 2.42 1.90
N LEU A 161 19.12 1.50 2.03
CA LEU A 161 18.22 1.14 0.92
C LEU A 161 17.34 2.31 0.49
N ALA A 162 16.81 3.09 1.43
CA ALA A 162 16.02 4.26 1.13
C ALA A 162 16.85 5.37 0.47
N THR A 163 18.09 5.55 0.91
CA THR A 163 19.03 6.49 0.28
C THR A 163 19.36 6.05 -1.15
N LYS A 164 19.68 4.77 -1.35
CA LYS A 164 19.98 4.24 -2.69
C LYS A 164 18.77 4.31 -3.61
N TRP A 165 17.56 4.12 -3.07
CA TRP A 165 16.32 4.26 -3.84
C TRP A 165 16.16 5.68 -4.37
N LEU A 166 16.42 6.70 -3.53
CA LEU A 166 16.38 8.11 -3.96
C LEU A 166 17.37 8.38 -5.10
N ASP A 167 18.64 7.91 -4.97
CA ASP A 167 19.65 8.07 -6.02
C ASP A 167 19.18 7.47 -7.35
N LEU A 168 18.56 6.29 -7.31
CA LEU A 168 18.06 5.61 -8.50
C LEU A 168 16.83 6.30 -9.13
N CYS A 169 16.07 7.09 -8.36
CA CYS A 169 14.95 7.87 -8.90
C CYS A 169 15.39 8.88 -9.98
N GLU A 170 16.63 9.38 -9.94
CA GLU A 170 17.15 10.34 -10.92
C GLU A 170 17.15 9.80 -12.35
N THR A 171 17.35 8.49 -12.52
CA THR A 171 17.39 7.81 -13.82
C THR A 171 16.22 6.87 -14.05
N SER A 172 15.23 6.89 -13.16
CA SER A 172 14.08 6.00 -13.22
C SER A 172 13.21 6.29 -14.45
N ARG A 173 12.79 5.23 -15.14
CA ARG A 173 11.87 5.33 -16.29
C ARG A 173 10.44 5.70 -15.90
N PHE A 174 10.05 5.51 -14.63
CA PHE A 174 8.71 5.83 -14.13
C PHE A 174 8.74 6.14 -12.63
N PHE A 175 8.78 7.41 -12.29
CA PHE A 175 8.77 7.94 -10.93
C PHE A 175 9.74 7.15 -10.01
N GLU A 176 9.40 6.97 -8.75
CA GLU A 176 10.15 6.19 -7.77
C GLU A 176 10.03 4.66 -7.99
N GLN A 177 9.06 4.24 -8.79
CA GLN A 177 8.72 2.83 -8.98
C GLN A 177 9.60 2.13 -10.02
N GLY A 178 9.88 2.82 -11.15
CA GLY A 178 10.55 2.20 -12.30
C GLY A 178 12.01 1.79 -12.05
N CYS A 179 12.60 2.16 -10.92
CA CYS A 179 13.97 1.81 -10.53
C CYS A 179 14.05 0.74 -9.43
N LEU A 180 12.93 0.18 -8.98
CA LEU A 180 12.94 -0.83 -7.91
C LEU A 180 13.64 -2.13 -8.34
N GLU A 181 13.64 -2.46 -9.63
CA GLU A 181 14.38 -3.59 -10.18
C GLU A 181 15.89 -3.39 -10.01
N ASP A 182 16.38 -2.18 -10.29
CA ASP A 182 17.78 -1.81 -10.13
C ASP A 182 18.18 -1.83 -8.65
N LEU A 183 17.28 -1.35 -7.78
CA LEU A 183 17.47 -1.40 -6.33
C LEU A 183 17.61 -2.85 -5.82
N ALA A 184 16.88 -3.80 -6.40
CA ALA A 184 16.90 -5.21 -6.03
C ALA A 184 18.18 -5.95 -6.48
N THR A 185 18.94 -5.39 -7.42
CA THR A 185 20.11 -6.04 -7.99
C THR A 185 21.18 -6.33 -6.92
N ASN A 186 21.67 -7.59 -6.89
CA ASN A 186 22.70 -8.08 -5.93
C ASN A 186 22.30 -7.98 -4.45
N ARG A 187 21.01 -8.13 -4.13
CA ARG A 187 20.48 -8.10 -2.77
C ARG A 187 19.62 -9.33 -2.47
N ASN A 188 19.48 -9.65 -1.20
CA ASN A 188 18.58 -10.71 -0.76
C ASN A 188 17.12 -10.20 -0.85
N LEU A 189 16.55 -10.33 -2.05
CA LEU A 189 15.18 -9.93 -2.36
C LEU A 189 14.18 -11.00 -1.92
N TYR A 190 13.12 -10.59 -1.24
CA TYR A 190 11.90 -11.36 -1.08
C TYR A 190 10.79 -10.76 -1.94
N GLU A 191 10.17 -11.54 -2.81
CA GLU A 191 8.99 -11.11 -3.55
C GLU A 191 7.73 -11.47 -2.78
N PHE A 192 6.90 -10.47 -2.47
CA PHE A 192 5.60 -10.74 -1.87
C PHE A 192 4.72 -11.56 -2.83
N PRO A 193 3.98 -12.55 -2.32
CA PRO A 193 3.07 -13.32 -3.16
C PRO A 193 1.93 -12.46 -3.70
N VAL A 194 1.26 -12.96 -4.74
CA VAL A 194 0.18 -12.24 -5.45
C VAL A 194 -0.96 -11.77 -4.53
N GLN A 195 -1.15 -12.43 -3.40
CA GLN A 195 -2.19 -12.13 -2.41
C GLN A 195 -1.88 -10.90 -1.56
N VAL A 196 -0.65 -10.40 -1.62
CA VAL A 196 -0.22 -9.18 -0.96
C VAL A 196 -0.26 -8.03 -1.98
N ASN A 197 -0.81 -6.87 -1.59
CA ASN A 197 -0.91 -5.70 -2.46
C ASN A 197 -1.68 -5.98 -3.78
N TYR A 198 -2.84 -6.64 -3.68
CA TYR A 198 -3.66 -6.95 -4.85
C TYR A 198 -4.43 -5.72 -5.32
N GLY A 199 -3.94 -5.06 -6.37
CA GLY A 199 -4.50 -3.81 -6.87
C GLY A 199 -5.49 -3.97 -8.02
N TRP A 200 -6.37 -2.96 -8.17
CA TRP A 200 -7.37 -2.86 -9.23
C TRP A 200 -6.76 -2.89 -10.64
N TRP A 201 -5.52 -2.43 -10.81
CA TRP A 201 -4.82 -2.44 -12.11
C TRP A 201 -4.69 -3.84 -12.72
N ARG A 202 -4.70 -4.89 -11.91
CA ARG A 202 -4.66 -6.29 -12.38
C ARG A 202 -5.89 -6.66 -13.21
N LEU A 203 -7.00 -5.95 -13.04
CA LEU A 203 -8.19 -6.12 -13.87
C LEU A 203 -8.01 -5.57 -15.30
N TRP A 204 -7.24 -4.50 -15.44
CA TRP A 204 -7.12 -3.73 -16.69
C TRP A 204 -5.79 -3.91 -17.39
N GLN A 205 -4.74 -4.09 -16.63
CA GLN A 205 -3.37 -4.25 -17.10
C GLN A 205 -2.82 -5.66 -16.82
N GLY A 206 -3.60 -6.50 -16.17
CA GLY A 206 -3.20 -7.86 -15.80
C GLY A 206 -2.99 -8.75 -17.01
N VAL A 207 -2.26 -9.85 -16.78
CA VAL A 207 -1.99 -10.88 -17.78
C VAL A 207 -3.27 -11.61 -18.18
N GLN A 208 -4.24 -11.67 -17.26
CA GLN A 208 -5.49 -12.40 -17.43
C GLN A 208 -6.68 -11.44 -17.64
N PRO A 209 -7.66 -11.82 -18.48
CA PRO A 209 -8.91 -11.06 -18.61
C PRO A 209 -9.70 -10.98 -17.32
N PRO A 210 -10.52 -9.93 -17.10
CA PRO A 210 -11.36 -9.78 -15.90
C PRO A 210 -12.27 -10.98 -15.60
N VAL A 211 -12.76 -11.66 -16.64
CA VAL A 211 -13.63 -12.83 -16.51
C VAL A 211 -12.95 -14.00 -15.79
N VAL A 212 -11.62 -14.08 -15.87
CA VAL A 212 -10.83 -15.14 -15.21
C VAL A 212 -10.66 -14.86 -13.71
N LEU A 213 -10.79 -13.60 -13.28
CA LEU A 213 -10.71 -13.23 -11.86
C LEU A 213 -11.83 -13.85 -11.03
N GLU A 214 -13.03 -14.03 -11.60
CA GLU A 214 -14.12 -14.72 -10.92
C GLU A 214 -13.78 -16.18 -10.62
N GLU A 215 -12.97 -16.81 -11.46
CA GLU A 215 -12.47 -18.17 -11.25
C GLU A 215 -11.28 -18.22 -10.29
N GLU A 216 -10.46 -17.16 -10.25
CA GLU A 216 -9.32 -17.05 -9.35
C GLU A 216 -9.71 -16.72 -7.92
N TRP A 217 -10.80 -15.97 -7.73
CA TRP A 217 -11.28 -15.54 -6.43
C TRP A 217 -12.22 -16.57 -5.83
N GLY A 218 -11.95 -16.95 -4.61
CA GLY A 218 -12.76 -17.90 -3.85
C GLY A 218 -13.03 -17.40 -2.42
N ILE A 219 -13.81 -18.20 -1.71
CA ILE A 219 -14.04 -18.02 -0.28
C ILE A 219 -13.65 -19.32 0.41
N PHE A 220 -12.77 -19.26 1.40
CA PHE A 220 -12.53 -20.37 2.29
C PHE A 220 -13.27 -20.17 3.62
N ARG A 221 -13.68 -21.29 4.21
CA ARG A 221 -14.33 -21.34 5.53
C ARG A 221 -13.80 -22.57 6.25
N GLU A 222 -12.99 -22.33 7.26
CA GLU A 222 -12.46 -23.35 8.15
C GLU A 222 -12.87 -23.02 9.58
N GLU A 223 -12.76 -23.98 10.50
CA GLU A 223 -13.11 -23.76 11.89
C GLU A 223 -12.23 -22.65 12.49
N GLY A 224 -12.86 -21.54 12.90
CA GLY A 224 -12.18 -20.37 13.46
C GLY A 224 -11.55 -19.39 12.46
N SER A 225 -11.54 -19.70 11.15
CA SER A 225 -10.96 -18.85 10.10
C SER A 225 -11.82 -18.83 8.84
N SER A 226 -11.94 -17.66 8.24
CA SER A 226 -12.54 -17.52 6.91
C SER A 226 -11.99 -16.29 6.21
N GLY A 227 -11.89 -16.35 4.90
CA GLY A 227 -11.34 -15.25 4.10
C GLY A 227 -11.63 -15.39 2.62
N ILE A 228 -11.23 -14.37 1.89
CA ILE A 228 -11.17 -14.39 0.43
C ILE A 228 -9.89 -15.11 0.03
N THR A 229 -9.95 -15.93 -1.02
CA THR A 229 -8.76 -16.49 -1.65
C THR A 229 -8.56 -15.92 -3.04
N VAL A 230 -7.30 -15.79 -3.44
CA VAL A 230 -6.87 -15.55 -4.81
C VAL A 230 -5.86 -16.63 -5.15
N GLN A 231 -6.06 -17.32 -6.27
CA GLN A 231 -5.24 -18.49 -6.64
C GLN A 231 -5.16 -19.54 -5.51
N LYS A 232 -6.30 -19.80 -4.87
CA LYS A 232 -6.45 -20.75 -3.75
C LYS A 232 -5.65 -20.41 -2.48
N GLN A 233 -5.03 -19.21 -2.39
CA GLN A 233 -4.31 -18.74 -1.22
C GLN A 233 -5.05 -17.55 -0.58
N PRO A 234 -5.02 -17.40 0.76
CA PRO A 234 -5.69 -16.30 1.45
C PRO A 234 -5.23 -14.92 0.97
N LEU A 235 -6.16 -14.08 0.54
CA LEU A 235 -5.90 -12.70 0.18
C LEU A 235 -5.55 -11.89 1.43
N GLN A 236 -4.40 -11.22 1.43
CA GLN A 236 -3.86 -10.53 2.61
C GLN A 236 -4.12 -9.03 2.59
N SER A 237 -4.00 -8.40 1.43
CA SER A 237 -4.29 -6.97 1.28
C SER A 237 -4.67 -6.61 -0.14
N ILE A 238 -5.43 -5.54 -0.26
CA ILE A 238 -5.84 -4.93 -1.53
C ILE A 238 -5.40 -3.48 -1.58
N HIS A 239 -5.14 -3.00 -2.79
CA HIS A 239 -4.69 -1.63 -3.07
C HIS A 239 -5.74 -0.93 -3.92
N THR A 240 -6.50 0.01 -3.33
CA THR A 240 -7.59 0.69 -4.00
C THR A 240 -8.06 1.94 -3.25
N HIS A 241 -8.43 2.98 -3.99
CA HIS A 241 -9.08 4.16 -3.42
C HIS A 241 -10.55 3.88 -3.12
N TRP A 242 -10.88 3.67 -1.85
CA TRP A 242 -12.25 3.28 -1.43
C TRP A 242 -13.31 4.33 -1.71
N SER A 243 -12.96 5.61 -1.63
CA SER A 243 -13.86 6.72 -1.90
C SER A 243 -13.97 7.12 -3.37
N GLU A 244 -13.18 6.49 -4.26
CA GLU A 244 -13.19 6.82 -5.69
C GLU A 244 -14.48 6.32 -6.36
N LYS A 245 -15.20 7.24 -7.00
CA LYS A 245 -16.47 6.96 -7.69
C LYS A 245 -16.43 7.37 -9.17
N SER A 246 -15.50 8.22 -9.55
CA SER A 246 -15.38 8.74 -10.91
C SER A 246 -14.63 7.78 -11.84
N ASP A 247 -13.60 7.07 -11.31
CA ASP A 247 -12.91 6.04 -12.07
C ASP A 247 -13.71 4.73 -12.04
N ARG A 248 -14.17 4.32 -13.22
CA ARG A 248 -15.00 3.12 -13.39
C ARG A 248 -14.28 1.86 -12.93
N ALA A 249 -12.98 1.73 -13.22
CA ALA A 249 -12.19 0.57 -12.90
C ALA A 249 -12.11 0.35 -11.39
N THR A 250 -11.69 1.40 -10.68
CA THR A 250 -11.59 1.40 -9.22
C THR A 250 -12.95 1.15 -8.57
N SER A 251 -14.02 1.80 -9.08
CA SER A 251 -15.37 1.63 -8.56
C SER A 251 -15.90 0.21 -8.73
N GLU A 252 -15.69 -0.43 -9.88
CA GLU A 252 -16.11 -1.82 -10.13
C GLU A 252 -15.31 -2.79 -9.26
N PHE A 253 -14.00 -2.59 -9.10
CA PHE A 253 -13.16 -3.37 -8.20
C PHE A 253 -13.64 -3.27 -6.74
N ASN A 254 -13.90 -2.06 -6.24
CA ASN A 254 -14.39 -1.84 -4.88
C ASN A 254 -15.72 -2.55 -4.62
N LYS A 255 -16.67 -2.46 -5.56
CA LYS A 255 -17.95 -3.19 -5.48
C LYS A 255 -17.75 -4.69 -5.44
N TRP A 256 -16.86 -5.21 -6.26
CA TRP A 256 -16.53 -6.63 -6.28
C TRP A 256 -15.96 -7.09 -4.93
N VAL A 257 -14.93 -6.41 -4.42
CA VAL A 257 -14.33 -6.74 -3.12
C VAL A 257 -15.35 -6.67 -1.99
N LEU A 258 -16.14 -5.59 -1.94
CA LEU A 258 -17.17 -5.42 -0.90
C LEU A 258 -18.22 -6.52 -0.96
N SER A 259 -18.60 -6.98 -2.16
CA SER A 259 -19.53 -8.11 -2.33
C SER A 259 -18.97 -9.41 -1.75
N GLN A 260 -17.69 -9.71 -1.99
CA GLN A 260 -17.02 -10.90 -1.43
C GLN A 260 -16.91 -10.82 0.12
N LEU A 261 -16.53 -9.66 0.65
CA LEU A 261 -16.48 -9.42 2.09
C LEU A 261 -17.87 -9.57 2.73
N THR A 262 -18.93 -9.08 2.09
CA THR A 262 -20.31 -9.21 2.57
C THR A 262 -20.75 -10.67 2.61
N ARG A 263 -20.44 -11.46 1.58
CA ARG A 263 -20.69 -12.91 1.56
C ARG A 263 -19.99 -13.64 2.70
N LEU A 264 -18.77 -13.18 3.08
CA LEU A 264 -18.03 -13.72 4.22
C LEU A 264 -18.63 -13.31 5.55
N SER A 265 -19.09 -12.07 5.69
CA SER A 265 -19.61 -11.53 6.95
C SER A 265 -20.86 -12.26 7.47
N SER A 266 -21.61 -12.93 6.57
CA SER A 266 -22.72 -13.80 6.93
C SER A 266 -22.30 -15.07 7.70
N SER A 267 -21.01 -15.39 7.72
CA SER A 267 -20.45 -16.61 8.31
C SER A 267 -19.83 -16.46 9.72
N LYS A 268 -20.25 -15.46 10.51
CA LYS A 268 -19.90 -15.28 11.95
C LYS A 268 -18.48 -14.77 12.27
N THR A 269 -17.66 -14.34 11.31
CA THR A 269 -16.38 -13.70 11.63
C THR A 269 -16.56 -12.25 12.03
N LYS A 270 -16.42 -11.96 13.33
CA LYS A 270 -16.61 -10.61 13.91
C LYS A 270 -15.76 -9.53 13.22
N LYS A 271 -14.51 -9.87 12.86
CA LYS A 271 -13.57 -8.95 12.21
C LYS A 271 -14.03 -8.58 10.79
N THR A 272 -14.39 -9.56 9.96
CA THR A 272 -14.90 -9.28 8.60
C THR A 272 -16.20 -8.47 8.62
N ALA A 273 -17.11 -8.79 9.55
CA ALA A 273 -18.34 -8.00 9.74
C ALA A 273 -18.05 -6.56 10.20
N ALA A 274 -17.02 -6.34 11.03
CA ALA A 274 -16.58 -5.00 11.42
C ALA A 274 -16.01 -4.23 10.23
N LEU A 275 -15.20 -4.89 9.40
CA LEU A 275 -14.64 -4.31 8.17
C LEU A 275 -15.75 -3.90 7.19
N VAL A 276 -16.70 -4.79 6.90
CA VAL A 276 -17.83 -4.48 6.00
C VAL A 276 -18.62 -3.27 6.51
N ARG A 277 -18.96 -3.25 7.81
CA ARG A 277 -19.66 -2.09 8.42
C ARG A 277 -18.86 -0.80 8.32
N PHE A 278 -17.54 -0.88 8.41
CA PHE A 278 -16.67 0.29 8.28
C PHE A 278 -16.65 0.80 6.84
N LEU A 279 -16.37 -0.08 5.88
CA LEU A 279 -16.28 0.26 4.45
C LEU A 279 -17.63 0.76 3.87
N SER A 280 -18.75 0.24 4.35
CA SER A 280 -20.10 0.69 3.91
C SER A 280 -20.45 2.12 4.35
N LYS A 281 -19.63 2.77 5.18
CA LYS A 281 -19.82 4.16 5.62
C LYS A 281 -18.89 5.16 4.91
N ILE A 282 -17.98 4.66 4.09
CA ILE A 282 -17.06 5.43 3.24
C ILE A 282 -17.69 5.63 1.85
#